data_0831ad2d6fbf46e45dd7dacf15480de8
#
_entry.id   0831ad2d6fbf46e45dd7dacf15480de8
#
_cell.length_a   1.000
_cell.length_b   1.000
_cell.length_c   1.000
_cell.angle_alpha   90.00
_cell.angle_beta   90.00
_cell.angle_gamma   90.00
#
_symmetry.space_group_name_H-M   'P 1'
#
loop_
_entity.id
_entity.type
_entity.pdbx_description
1 polymer ?
#
loop_
_entity_poly.entity_id
_entity_poly.type
_entity_poly.pdbx_seq_one_letter_code
_entity_poly.pdbx_strand_id
1 'polypeptide(L)'
;PDDPKAAWVMTTAEFITKINSLFRGIGLLTWIVGLGTLLAGIVGVSNIMLVLVKERTQEIGIRRAIGAPPRAIISQILSESFVLTFIAGVLGLTATVGLLSLADSIYHQAVVVAQDGTNVSWQISFQTGMLSLAILVAGSLLAGVIPASRALKIKAVDAIREE
;
A
#
# COMPACT_ATOMS: atom_id res chain seq x y z
N PRO A 1 -29.64 -18.42 44.65
CA PRO A 1 -29.64 -18.29 43.22
C PRO A 1 -29.56 -16.82 42.74
N ASP A 2 -29.73 -15.84 43.65
CA ASP A 2 -29.72 -14.41 43.32
C ASP A 2 -28.52 -13.71 43.98
N ASP A 3 -27.33 -14.05 43.52
CA ASP A 3 -26.12 -13.33 43.94
C ASP A 3 -25.94 -12.09 43.04
N PRO A 4 -26.11 -10.84 43.57
CA PRO A 4 -26.00 -9.62 42.80
C PRO A 4 -24.61 -9.46 42.17
N LYS A 5 -23.57 -10.08 42.75
CA LYS A 5 -22.22 -10.11 42.17
C LYS A 5 -22.16 -10.97 40.91
N ALA A 6 -22.85 -12.11 40.85
CA ALA A 6 -22.91 -12.95 39.66
C ALA A 6 -23.62 -12.27 38.50
N ALA A 7 -24.73 -11.57 38.77
CA ALA A 7 -25.42 -10.76 37.76
C ALA A 7 -24.54 -9.63 37.22
N TRP A 8 -23.82 -8.95 38.09
CA TRP A 8 -22.91 -7.87 37.68
C TRP A 8 -21.73 -8.38 36.82
N VAL A 9 -21.16 -9.54 37.20
CA VAL A 9 -20.08 -10.17 36.42
C VAL A 9 -20.59 -10.63 35.05
N MET A 10 -21.78 -11.20 34.94
CA MET A 10 -22.37 -11.58 33.67
C MET A 10 -22.59 -10.37 32.75
N THR A 11 -23.15 -9.29 33.28
CA THR A 11 -23.39 -8.04 32.54
C THR A 11 -22.06 -7.43 32.03
N THR A 12 -21.01 -7.46 32.87
CA THR A 12 -19.69 -6.98 32.49
C THR A 12 -19.05 -7.85 31.40
N ALA A 13 -19.19 -9.17 31.50
CA ALA A 13 -18.67 -10.10 30.48
C ALA A 13 -19.38 -9.93 29.12
N GLU A 14 -20.71 -9.75 29.13
CA GLU A 14 -21.47 -9.45 27.91
C GLU A 14 -21.06 -8.11 27.28
N PHE A 15 -20.84 -7.10 28.11
CA PHE A 15 -20.37 -5.78 27.65
C PHE A 15 -18.99 -5.86 26.99
N ILE A 16 -18.02 -6.55 27.62
CA ILE A 16 -16.69 -6.79 27.06
C ILE A 16 -16.79 -7.56 25.74
N THR A 17 -17.65 -8.56 25.65
CA THR A 17 -17.84 -9.35 24.43
C THR A 17 -18.40 -8.48 23.29
N LYS A 18 -19.34 -7.60 23.57
CA LYS A 18 -19.87 -6.64 22.59
C LYS A 18 -18.79 -5.66 22.12
N ILE A 19 -17.99 -5.10 23.05
CA ILE A 19 -16.89 -4.22 22.70
C ILE A 19 -15.88 -4.94 21.81
N ASN A 20 -15.49 -6.16 22.16
CA ASN A 20 -14.56 -6.95 21.37
C ASN A 20 -15.11 -7.27 19.97
N SER A 21 -16.42 -7.50 19.84
CA SER A 21 -17.06 -7.72 18.53
C SER A 21 -17.04 -6.45 17.67
N LEU A 22 -17.26 -5.27 18.28
CA LEU A 22 -17.14 -3.98 17.59
C LEU A 22 -15.71 -3.74 17.11
N PHE A 23 -14.70 -3.94 17.95
CA PHE A 23 -13.30 -3.80 17.55
C PHE A 23 -12.92 -4.77 16.42
N ARG A 24 -13.43 -6.00 16.47
CA ARG A 24 -13.22 -6.97 15.39
C ARG A 24 -13.89 -6.52 14.09
N GLY A 25 -15.09 -5.94 14.16
CA GLY A 25 -15.79 -5.36 13.02
C GLY A 25 -15.02 -4.18 12.40
N ILE A 26 -14.53 -3.25 13.24
CA ILE A 26 -13.70 -2.12 12.81
C ILE A 26 -12.40 -2.62 12.17
N GLY A 27 -11.74 -3.62 12.77
CA GLY A 27 -10.55 -4.23 12.22
C GLY A 27 -10.78 -4.83 10.83
N LEU A 28 -11.89 -5.54 10.63
CA LEU A 28 -12.27 -6.11 9.34
C LEU A 28 -12.51 -5.01 8.29
N LEU A 29 -13.22 -3.94 8.63
CA LEU A 29 -13.41 -2.79 7.75
C LEU A 29 -12.08 -2.14 7.37
N THR A 30 -11.18 -1.97 8.33
CA THR A 30 -9.84 -1.42 8.09
C THR A 30 -9.04 -2.29 7.10
N TRP A 31 -9.13 -3.61 7.23
CA TRP A 31 -8.50 -4.53 6.28
C TRP A 31 -9.09 -4.44 4.88
N ILE A 32 -10.42 -4.35 4.76
CA ILE A 32 -11.11 -4.22 3.45
C ILE A 32 -10.69 -2.92 2.77
N VAL A 33 -10.72 -1.80 3.51
CA VAL A 33 -10.34 -0.48 2.98
C VAL A 33 -8.85 -0.46 2.61
N GLY A 34 -7.98 -1.01 3.47
CA GLY A 34 -6.54 -1.08 3.24
C GLY A 34 -6.19 -1.89 2.00
N LEU A 35 -6.77 -3.08 1.83
CA LEU A 35 -6.58 -3.91 0.64
C LEU A 35 -7.14 -3.23 -0.61
N GLY A 36 -8.32 -2.61 -0.52
CA GLY A 36 -8.92 -1.86 -1.63
C GLY A 36 -8.04 -0.70 -2.09
N THR A 37 -7.47 0.06 -1.16
CA THR A 37 -6.55 1.16 -1.44
C THR A 37 -5.25 0.66 -2.08
N LEU A 38 -4.70 -0.45 -1.56
CA LEU A 38 -3.52 -1.09 -2.14
C LEU A 38 -3.77 -1.53 -3.59
N LEU A 39 -4.89 -2.20 -3.86
CA LEU A 39 -5.27 -2.62 -5.22
C LEU A 39 -5.46 -1.41 -6.15
N ALA A 40 -6.10 -0.35 -5.68
CA ALA A 40 -6.24 0.89 -6.45
C ALA A 40 -4.87 1.51 -6.81
N GLY A 41 -3.93 1.52 -5.87
CA GLY A 41 -2.55 1.96 -6.10
C GLY A 41 -1.83 1.11 -7.14
N ILE A 42 -1.95 -0.22 -7.07
CA ILE A 42 -1.39 -1.17 -8.03
C ILE A 42 -1.93 -0.91 -9.44
N VAL A 43 -3.24 -0.72 -9.59
CA VAL A 43 -3.87 -0.40 -10.88
C VAL A 43 -3.39 0.96 -11.39
N GLY A 44 -3.27 1.96 -10.52
CA GLY A 44 -2.75 3.28 -10.87
C GLY A 44 -1.32 3.23 -11.44
N VAL A 45 -0.41 2.54 -10.76
CA VAL A 45 0.97 2.35 -11.25
C VAL A 45 0.98 1.60 -12.57
N SER A 46 0.17 0.53 -12.70
CA SER A 46 0.07 -0.25 -13.95
C SER A 46 -0.41 0.62 -15.13
N ASN A 47 -1.38 1.51 -14.90
CA ASN A 47 -1.89 2.41 -15.94
C ASN A 47 -0.82 3.43 -16.40
N ILE A 48 -0.08 4.03 -15.45
CA ILE A 48 1.01 4.96 -15.77
C ILE A 48 2.08 4.25 -16.59
N MET A 49 2.47 3.05 -16.19
CA MET A 49 3.47 2.25 -16.91
C MET A 49 3.02 1.82 -18.29
N LEU A 50 1.71 1.54 -18.49
CA LEU A 50 1.16 1.25 -19.81
C LEU A 50 1.25 2.44 -20.77
N VAL A 51 1.00 3.65 -20.27
CA VAL A 51 1.16 4.88 -21.05
C VAL A 51 2.63 5.09 -21.41
N LEU A 52 3.52 4.98 -20.43
CA LEU A 52 4.95 5.13 -20.62
C LEU A 52 5.53 4.14 -21.65
N VAL A 53 5.10 2.88 -21.61
CA VAL A 53 5.50 1.87 -22.60
C VAL A 53 4.97 2.23 -23.98
N LYS A 54 3.76 2.75 -24.12
CA LYS A 54 3.21 3.21 -25.41
C LYS A 54 4.00 4.38 -25.98
N GLU A 55 4.34 5.37 -25.16
CA GLU A 55 5.15 6.52 -25.59
C GLU A 55 6.55 6.10 -26.07
N ARG A 56 7.13 5.05 -25.48
CA ARG A 56 8.45 4.52 -25.84
C ARG A 56 8.40 3.33 -26.80
N THR A 57 7.24 3.07 -27.45
CA THR A 57 7.05 1.91 -28.34
C THR A 57 8.09 1.86 -29.45
N GLN A 58 8.38 3.01 -30.08
CA GLN A 58 9.35 3.09 -31.17
C GLN A 58 10.79 2.76 -30.68
N GLU A 59 11.23 3.29 -29.56
CA GLU A 59 12.53 2.94 -28.96
C GLU A 59 12.64 1.45 -28.67
N ILE A 60 11.59 0.87 -28.06
CA ILE A 60 11.54 -0.56 -27.73
C ILE A 60 11.58 -1.39 -29.01
N GLY A 61 10.86 -0.97 -30.05
CA GLY A 61 10.85 -1.61 -31.36
C GLY A 61 12.23 -1.63 -32.02
N ILE A 62 12.93 -0.50 -32.04
CA ILE A 62 14.29 -0.38 -32.57
C ILE A 62 15.26 -1.28 -31.80
N ARG A 63 15.24 -1.24 -30.47
CA ARG A 63 16.11 -2.10 -29.63
C ARG A 63 15.88 -3.58 -29.91
N ARG A 64 14.63 -4.00 -30.12
CA ARG A 64 14.30 -5.37 -30.48
C ARG A 64 14.74 -5.75 -31.90
N ALA A 65 14.65 -4.82 -32.84
CA ALA A 65 15.12 -5.03 -34.21
C ALA A 65 16.65 -5.24 -34.27
N ILE A 66 17.41 -4.55 -33.40
CA ILE A 66 18.88 -4.70 -33.28
C ILE A 66 19.25 -5.97 -32.47
N GLY A 67 18.25 -6.72 -31.92
CA GLY A 67 18.50 -8.01 -31.27
C GLY A 67 18.50 -7.95 -29.73
N ALA A 68 18.00 -6.90 -29.10
CA ALA A 68 17.90 -6.85 -27.64
C ALA A 68 17.01 -7.98 -27.10
N PRO A 69 17.48 -8.74 -26.09
CA PRO A 69 16.70 -9.84 -25.54
C PRO A 69 15.48 -9.31 -24.79
N PRO A 70 14.34 -10.01 -24.83
CA PRO A 70 13.11 -9.62 -24.14
C PRO A 70 13.30 -9.35 -22.65
N ARG A 71 14.19 -10.10 -22.01
CA ARG A 71 14.51 -9.94 -20.57
C ARG A 71 15.09 -8.58 -20.23
N ALA A 72 15.89 -7.97 -21.12
CA ALA A 72 16.46 -6.65 -20.90
C ALA A 72 15.39 -5.57 -20.86
N ILE A 73 14.36 -5.67 -21.73
CA ILE A 73 13.25 -4.72 -21.78
C ILE A 73 12.37 -4.88 -20.52
N ILE A 74 12.04 -6.12 -20.14
CA ILE A 74 11.28 -6.40 -18.93
C ILE A 74 11.99 -5.86 -17.69
N SER A 75 13.28 -6.17 -17.53
CA SER A 75 14.05 -5.72 -16.35
C SER A 75 14.14 -4.21 -16.28
N GLN A 76 14.23 -3.50 -17.41
CA GLN A 76 14.22 -2.04 -17.45
C GLN A 76 12.88 -1.49 -16.94
N ILE A 77 11.75 -2.00 -17.43
CA ILE A 77 10.41 -1.55 -17.01
C ILE A 77 10.17 -1.87 -15.52
N LEU A 78 10.57 -3.05 -15.07
CA LEU A 78 10.43 -3.45 -13.66
C LEU A 78 11.32 -2.61 -12.74
N SER A 79 12.57 -2.30 -13.15
CA SER A 79 13.46 -1.46 -12.35
C SER A 79 12.93 -0.03 -12.23
N GLU A 80 12.33 0.52 -13.29
CA GLU A 80 11.71 1.84 -13.28
C GLU A 80 10.50 1.86 -12.33
N SER A 81 9.62 0.86 -12.40
CA SER A 81 8.51 0.69 -11.46
C SER A 81 8.99 0.53 -10.01
N PHE A 82 10.04 -0.25 -9.79
CA PHE A 82 10.63 -0.44 -8.47
C PHE A 82 11.13 0.86 -7.87
N VAL A 83 11.94 1.62 -8.60
CA VAL A 83 12.51 2.88 -8.12
C VAL A 83 11.42 3.88 -7.77
N LEU A 84 10.44 4.08 -8.66
CA LEU A 84 9.33 4.99 -8.42
C LEU A 84 8.52 4.59 -7.18
N THR A 85 8.17 3.31 -7.05
CA THR A 85 7.39 2.83 -5.90
C THR A 85 8.18 2.87 -4.61
N PHE A 86 9.47 2.55 -4.66
CA PHE A 86 10.32 2.61 -3.48
C PHE A 86 10.43 4.04 -2.93
N ILE A 87 10.70 5.02 -3.81
CA ILE A 87 10.77 6.43 -3.41
C ILE A 87 9.41 6.91 -2.88
N ALA A 88 8.33 6.64 -3.61
CA ALA A 88 6.97 7.00 -3.17
C ALA A 88 6.58 6.33 -1.85
N GLY A 89 6.95 5.05 -1.67
CA GLY A 89 6.70 4.30 -0.45
C GLY A 89 7.45 4.85 0.77
N VAL A 90 8.72 5.19 0.60
CA VAL A 90 9.53 5.82 1.67
C VAL A 90 8.96 7.20 2.02
N LEU A 91 8.62 8.02 1.02
CA LEU A 91 8.01 9.33 1.26
C LEU A 91 6.63 9.21 1.92
N GLY A 92 5.81 8.27 1.49
CA GLY A 92 4.51 7.99 2.09
C GLY A 92 4.62 7.52 3.54
N LEU A 93 5.58 6.62 3.81
CA LEU A 93 5.83 6.12 5.16
C LEU A 93 6.31 7.24 6.09
N THR A 94 7.27 8.05 5.65
CA THR A 94 7.79 9.18 6.45
C THR A 94 6.72 10.24 6.69
N ALA A 95 5.88 10.53 5.69
CA ALA A 95 4.75 11.44 5.85
C ALA A 95 3.72 10.89 6.86
N THR A 96 3.40 9.61 6.79
CA THR A 96 2.45 8.96 7.71
C THR A 96 2.97 8.99 9.15
N VAL A 97 4.24 8.63 9.36
CA VAL A 97 4.87 8.69 10.70
C VAL A 97 4.89 10.13 11.22
N GLY A 98 5.22 11.10 10.36
CA GLY A 98 5.20 12.52 10.71
C GLY A 98 3.81 13.01 11.11
N LEU A 99 2.78 12.67 10.34
CA LEU A 99 1.39 13.04 10.66
C LEU A 99 0.91 12.40 11.97
N LEU A 100 1.25 11.12 12.22
CA LEU A 100 0.89 10.45 13.45
C LEU A 100 1.61 11.03 14.66
N SER A 101 2.90 11.40 14.53
CA SER A 101 3.63 12.05 15.62
C SER A 101 3.08 13.44 15.94
N LEU A 102 2.63 14.18 14.92
CA LEU A 102 1.92 15.45 15.14
C LEU A 102 0.58 15.24 15.84
N ALA A 103 -0.20 14.26 15.41
CA ALA A 103 -1.47 13.92 16.05
C ALA A 103 -1.25 13.50 17.52
N ASP A 104 -0.22 12.69 17.79
CA ASP A 104 0.15 12.26 19.15
C ASP A 104 0.52 13.45 20.02
N SER A 105 1.32 14.39 19.52
CA SER A 105 1.71 15.59 20.28
C SER A 105 0.51 16.50 20.61
N ILE A 106 -0.42 16.67 19.66
CA ILE A 106 -1.64 17.46 19.89
C ILE A 106 -2.54 16.77 20.90
N TYR A 107 -2.71 15.44 20.78
CA TYR A 107 -3.51 14.65 21.69
C TYR A 107 -2.96 14.69 23.12
N HIS A 108 -1.65 14.50 23.29
CA HIS A 108 -1.01 14.60 24.61
C HIS A 108 -1.18 15.97 25.25
N GLN A 109 -1.06 17.05 24.49
CA GLN A 109 -1.33 18.40 25.00
C GLN A 109 -2.79 18.55 25.45
N ALA A 110 -3.75 18.06 24.68
CA ALA A 110 -5.16 18.14 25.00
C ALA A 110 -5.52 17.28 26.24
N VAL A 111 -4.97 16.07 26.36
CA VAL A 111 -5.23 15.15 27.49
C VAL A 111 -4.58 15.61 28.79
N VAL A 112 -3.37 16.16 28.73
CA VAL A 112 -2.70 16.76 29.92
C VAL A 112 -3.54 17.90 30.47
N VAL A 113 -4.19 18.69 29.61
CA VAL A 113 -5.10 19.77 30.06
C VAL A 113 -6.40 19.20 30.64
N ALA A 114 -6.87 18.03 30.17
CA ALA A 114 -8.12 17.40 30.63
C ALA A 114 -7.97 16.53 31.88
N GLN A 115 -6.76 16.31 32.41
CA GLN A 115 -6.46 15.42 33.56
C GLN A 115 -6.95 13.97 33.39
N ASP A 116 -7.17 13.52 32.18
CA ASP A 116 -7.64 12.17 31.90
C ASP A 116 -6.44 11.27 31.59
N GLY A 117 -6.12 10.35 32.51
CA GLY A 117 -4.88 9.56 32.51
C GLY A 117 -4.80 8.43 31.47
N THR A 118 -5.48 8.51 30.34
CA THR A 118 -5.42 7.50 29.27
C THR A 118 -4.29 7.78 28.30
N ASN A 119 -3.17 7.04 28.46
CA ASN A 119 -2.05 7.10 27.54
C ASN A 119 -2.33 6.24 26.30
N VAL A 120 -2.93 6.83 25.28
CA VAL A 120 -3.03 6.21 23.94
C VAL A 120 -1.86 6.69 23.10
N SER A 121 -0.95 5.80 22.74
CA SER A 121 0.17 6.11 21.83
C SER A 121 -0.16 5.72 20.40
N TRP A 122 -0.07 6.66 19.48
CA TRP A 122 -0.33 6.47 18.04
C TRP A 122 0.92 6.04 17.26
N GLN A 123 1.86 5.41 17.94
CA GLN A 123 3.13 5.02 17.34
C GLN A 123 3.00 3.76 16.49
N ILE A 124 3.51 3.84 15.26
CA ILE A 124 3.63 2.68 14.38
C ILE A 124 4.92 1.94 14.74
N SER A 125 4.82 0.62 14.96
CA SER A 125 6.01 -0.22 15.12
C SER A 125 6.86 -0.18 13.85
N PHE A 126 8.18 -0.06 14.00
CA PHE A 126 9.13 -0.13 12.89
C PHE A 126 8.92 -1.39 12.02
N GLN A 127 8.62 -2.51 12.65
CA GLN A 127 8.32 -3.78 11.96
C GLN A 127 7.08 -3.65 11.04
N THR A 128 6.02 -3.01 11.52
CA THR A 128 4.80 -2.76 10.73
C THR A 128 5.10 -1.86 9.54
N GLY A 129 5.90 -0.80 9.73
CA GLY A 129 6.33 0.10 8.67
C GLY A 129 7.14 -0.62 7.59
N MET A 130 8.13 -1.43 7.99
CA MET A 130 8.94 -2.21 7.06
C MET A 130 8.12 -3.27 6.31
N LEU A 131 7.19 -3.93 6.99
CA LEU A 131 6.29 -4.91 6.36
C LEU A 131 5.39 -4.23 5.33
N SER A 132 4.82 -3.07 5.65
CA SER A 132 3.99 -2.29 4.73
C SER A 132 4.77 -1.88 3.48
N LEU A 133 5.99 -1.40 3.65
CA LEU A 133 6.88 -1.04 2.54
C LEU A 133 7.20 -2.26 1.66
N ALA A 134 7.51 -3.41 2.27
CA ALA A 134 7.78 -4.65 1.54
C ALA A 134 6.57 -5.12 0.72
N ILE A 135 5.36 -5.08 1.29
CA ILE A 135 4.11 -5.43 0.60
C ILE A 135 3.86 -4.48 -0.57
N LEU A 136 4.08 -3.18 -0.36
CA LEU A 136 3.89 -2.15 -1.38
C LEU A 136 4.84 -2.33 -2.56
N VAL A 137 6.11 -2.59 -2.29
CA VAL A 137 7.14 -2.88 -3.31
C VAL A 137 6.80 -4.18 -4.06
N ALA A 138 6.45 -5.25 -3.35
CA ALA A 138 6.06 -6.51 -3.99
C ALA A 138 4.82 -6.33 -4.90
N GLY A 139 3.82 -5.61 -4.43
CA GLY A 139 2.62 -5.27 -5.20
C GLY A 139 2.93 -4.48 -6.47
N SER A 140 3.85 -3.51 -6.39
CA SER A 140 4.24 -2.71 -7.56
C SER A 140 5.02 -3.51 -8.60
N LEU A 141 5.88 -4.44 -8.16
CA LEU A 141 6.56 -5.34 -9.08
C LEU A 141 5.57 -6.23 -9.83
N LEU A 142 4.55 -6.76 -9.14
CA LEU A 142 3.45 -7.50 -9.77
C LEU A 142 2.66 -6.62 -10.75
N ALA A 143 2.39 -5.37 -10.38
CA ALA A 143 1.74 -4.40 -11.26
C ALA A 143 2.54 -4.11 -12.53
N GLY A 144 3.86 -4.08 -12.42
CA GLY A 144 4.78 -3.86 -13.54
C GLY A 144 4.85 -5.02 -14.54
N VAL A 145 4.48 -6.23 -14.12
CA VAL A 145 4.49 -7.43 -15.01
C VAL A 145 3.49 -7.28 -16.16
N ILE A 146 2.33 -6.69 -15.93
CA ILE A 146 1.29 -6.51 -16.98
C ILE A 146 1.80 -5.59 -18.10
N PRO A 147 2.26 -4.36 -17.85
CA PRO A 147 2.81 -3.50 -18.90
C PRO A 147 4.06 -4.08 -19.54
N ALA A 148 4.95 -4.72 -18.77
CA ALA A 148 6.13 -5.37 -19.31
C ALA A 148 5.78 -6.51 -20.29
N SER A 149 4.78 -7.33 -19.99
CA SER A 149 4.31 -8.37 -20.89
C SER A 149 3.66 -7.81 -22.17
N ARG A 150 3.00 -6.67 -22.09
CA ARG A 150 2.44 -5.98 -23.27
C ARG A 150 3.54 -5.39 -24.14
N ALA A 151 4.59 -4.82 -23.55
CA ALA A 151 5.76 -4.33 -24.30
C ALA A 151 6.41 -5.42 -25.16
N LEU A 152 6.40 -6.68 -24.71
CA LEU A 152 6.91 -7.81 -25.48
C LEU A 152 6.05 -8.19 -26.68
N LYS A 153 4.76 -7.87 -26.68
CA LYS A 153 3.85 -8.17 -27.80
C LYS A 153 3.98 -7.19 -28.96
N ILE A 154 4.71 -6.08 -28.76
CA ILE A 154 5.00 -5.10 -29.83
C ILE A 154 5.89 -5.79 -30.85
N LYS A 155 5.38 -5.99 -32.07
CA LYS A 155 6.18 -6.49 -33.19
C LYS A 155 7.06 -5.35 -33.70
N ALA A 156 8.34 -5.64 -33.90
CA ALA A 156 9.31 -4.65 -34.41
C ALA A 156 8.86 -4.03 -35.75
N VAL A 157 8.14 -4.80 -36.58
CA VAL A 157 7.61 -4.37 -37.87
C VAL A 157 6.47 -3.35 -37.73
N ASP A 158 5.60 -3.52 -36.72
CA ASP A 158 4.47 -2.61 -36.48
C ASP A 158 4.94 -1.27 -35.90
N ALA A 159 5.98 -1.28 -35.07
CA ALA A 159 6.58 -0.07 -34.48
C ALA A 159 7.26 0.86 -35.49
N ILE A 160 7.63 0.36 -36.69
CA ILE A 160 8.28 1.13 -37.76
C ILE A 160 7.27 1.59 -38.81
N ARG A 161 6.05 1.00 -38.82
CA ARG A 161 5.02 1.23 -39.85
C ARG A 161 3.96 2.27 -39.46
N GLU A 162 3.89 2.69 -38.22
CA GLU A 162 3.03 3.80 -37.76
C GLU A 162 3.71 5.16 -38.04
N GLU A 163 3.84 5.52 -39.32
CA GLU A 163 3.91 6.87 -39.83
C GLU A 163 2.65 7.15 -40.65
#